data_79fcbc4381353a542883f07fafa5e3a5
#
_entry.id   79fcbc4381353a542883f07fafa5e3a5
#
_cell.length_a   1.000
_cell.length_b   1.000
_cell.length_c   1.000
_cell.angle_alpha   90.00
_cell.angle_beta   90.00
_cell.angle_gamma   90.00
#
_symmetry.space_group_name_H-M   'P 1'
#
loop_
_entity.id
_entity.type
_entity.pdbx_description
1 polymer ?
#
loop_
_entity_poly.entity_id
_entity_poly.type
_entity_poly.pdbx_seq_one_letter_code
_entity_poly.pdbx_strand_id
1 'polypeptide(L)'
;ISLGIRLVTAFLTLMFFEPILAVSAFALGPVSVLLSRLWAKTLKKLQIKIQEAESAYRSFMHESIQNILVVKTFCIEESSTKKIESLQNDRLGLILKKSRISAISSLTMSFSYWVGYFCAFGLGALRLSQGAATFGTFTAFLQLVGQVQGPFTALAYSLPQIIAASASAGRLKELEKLK
;
A
#
# COMPACT_ATOMS: atom_id res chain seq x y z
N ILE A 1 -13.20 -3.45 10.82
CA ILE A 1 -14.69 -3.58 11.02
C ILE A 1 -15.38 -2.35 10.43
N SER A 2 -14.97 -1.11 10.77
CA SER A 2 -15.62 0.13 10.26
C SER A 2 -15.62 0.26 8.73
N LEU A 3 -14.54 -0.15 8.04
CA LEU A 3 -14.45 -0.14 6.59
C LEU A 3 -15.45 -1.09 5.91
N GLY A 4 -15.65 -2.27 6.48
CA GLY A 4 -16.62 -3.25 5.99
C GLY A 4 -18.06 -2.76 6.14
N ILE A 5 -18.39 -2.18 7.29
CA ILE A 5 -19.72 -1.62 7.55
C ILE A 5 -20.00 -0.47 6.57
N ARG A 6 -19.07 0.46 6.38
CA ARG A 6 -19.21 1.56 5.42
C ARG A 6 -19.44 1.08 3.99
N LEU A 7 -18.72 0.03 3.56
CA LEU A 7 -18.85 -0.53 2.23
C LEU A 7 -20.22 -1.18 2.04
N VAL A 8 -20.68 -1.97 3.01
CA VAL A 8 -22.00 -2.63 2.97
C VAL A 8 -23.14 -1.60 3.00
N THR A 9 -23.07 -0.61 3.88
CA THR A 9 -24.10 0.42 3.95
C THR A 9 -24.16 1.27 2.69
N ALA A 10 -23.01 1.70 2.16
CA ALA A 10 -22.97 2.47 0.91
C ALA A 10 -23.50 1.66 -0.29
N PHE A 11 -23.15 0.37 -0.38
CA PHE A 11 -23.65 -0.52 -1.42
C PHE A 11 -25.16 -0.74 -1.34
N LEU A 12 -25.68 -1.03 -0.14
CA LEU A 12 -27.13 -1.22 0.08
C LEU A 12 -27.89 0.07 -0.26
N THR A 13 -27.40 1.21 0.18
CA THR A 13 -28.05 2.51 -0.12
C THR A 13 -28.07 2.77 -1.64
N LEU A 14 -26.96 2.54 -2.35
CA LEU A 14 -26.92 2.69 -3.81
C LEU A 14 -27.87 1.71 -4.52
N MET A 15 -27.95 0.48 -4.04
CA MET A 15 -28.81 -0.54 -4.66
C MET A 15 -30.32 -0.22 -4.52
N PHE A 16 -30.68 0.48 -3.44
CA PHE A 16 -32.05 0.94 -3.24
C PHE A 16 -32.43 2.12 -4.15
N PHE A 17 -31.50 3.04 -4.40
CA PHE A 17 -31.79 4.25 -5.18
C PHE A 17 -31.59 4.04 -6.69
N GLU A 18 -30.49 3.41 -7.10
CA GLU A 18 -30.11 3.25 -8.51
C GLU A 18 -29.25 1.98 -8.71
N PRO A 19 -29.85 0.82 -9.01
CA PRO A 19 -29.14 -0.45 -9.08
C PRO A 19 -28.05 -0.49 -10.16
N ILE A 20 -28.26 0.19 -11.30
CA ILE A 20 -27.26 0.23 -12.39
C ILE A 20 -26.00 0.98 -11.96
N LEU A 21 -26.17 2.07 -11.22
CA LEU A 21 -25.06 2.87 -10.70
C LEU A 21 -24.34 2.14 -9.55
N ALA A 22 -25.08 1.39 -8.74
CA ALA A 22 -24.49 0.54 -7.69
C ALA A 22 -23.56 -0.54 -8.26
N VAL A 23 -23.99 -1.23 -9.31
CA VAL A 23 -23.19 -2.27 -9.97
C VAL A 23 -21.94 -1.67 -10.62
N SER A 24 -22.06 -0.52 -11.28
CA SER A 24 -20.90 0.15 -11.91
C SER A 24 -19.86 0.60 -10.87
N ALA A 25 -20.29 1.20 -9.76
CA ALA A 25 -19.41 1.63 -8.68
C ALA A 25 -18.71 0.44 -8.01
N PHE A 26 -19.42 -0.66 -7.80
CA PHE A 26 -18.86 -1.86 -7.17
C PHE A 26 -17.90 -2.62 -8.09
N ALA A 27 -18.13 -2.65 -9.40
CA ALA A 27 -17.26 -3.32 -10.37
C ALA A 27 -15.84 -2.70 -10.43
N LEU A 28 -15.72 -1.41 -10.13
CA LEU A 28 -14.43 -0.70 -10.12
C LEU A 28 -13.55 -1.02 -8.88
N GLY A 29 -14.17 -1.43 -7.78
CA GLY A 29 -13.46 -1.80 -6.55
C GLY A 29 -12.47 -2.96 -6.73
N PRO A 30 -12.87 -4.11 -7.27
CA PRO A 30 -11.97 -5.24 -7.53
C PRO A 30 -10.81 -4.91 -8.47
N VAL A 31 -10.99 -3.99 -9.42
CA VAL A 31 -9.92 -3.57 -10.34
C VAL A 31 -8.76 -2.93 -9.58
N SER A 32 -9.04 -2.05 -8.62
CA SER A 32 -8.01 -1.43 -7.79
C SER A 32 -7.26 -2.45 -6.93
N VAL A 33 -7.95 -3.47 -6.41
CA VAL A 33 -7.35 -4.57 -5.65
C VAL A 33 -6.44 -5.43 -6.54
N LEU A 34 -6.84 -5.73 -7.77
CA LEU A 34 -6.02 -6.48 -8.71
C LEU A 34 -4.75 -5.70 -9.08
N LEU A 35 -4.86 -4.41 -9.37
CA LEU A 35 -3.71 -3.52 -9.62
C LEU A 35 -2.75 -3.48 -8.43
N SER A 36 -3.26 -3.43 -7.20
CA SER A 36 -2.42 -3.44 -6.00
C SER A 36 -1.58 -4.71 -5.88
N ARG A 37 -2.14 -5.87 -6.23
CA ARG A 37 -1.43 -7.16 -6.18
C ARG A 37 -0.23 -7.23 -7.12
N LEU A 38 -0.31 -6.57 -8.28
CA LEU A 38 0.81 -6.54 -9.25
C LEU A 38 2.04 -5.88 -8.64
N TRP A 39 1.85 -4.78 -7.93
CA TRP A 39 2.94 -4.03 -7.30
C TRP A 39 3.40 -4.62 -5.96
N ALA A 40 2.49 -5.21 -5.19
CA ALA A 40 2.76 -5.74 -3.86
C ALA A 40 3.90 -6.77 -3.85
N LYS A 41 3.96 -7.67 -4.85
CA LYS A 41 5.00 -8.69 -4.96
C LYS A 41 6.39 -8.08 -5.15
N THR A 42 6.50 -7.06 -5.99
CA THR A 42 7.76 -6.36 -6.27
C THR A 42 8.22 -5.54 -5.07
N LEU A 43 7.30 -4.81 -4.43
CA LEU A 43 7.59 -4.03 -3.24
C LEU A 43 8.02 -4.91 -2.06
N LYS A 44 7.39 -6.09 -1.88
CA LYS A 44 7.78 -7.07 -0.86
C LYS A 44 9.19 -7.60 -1.09
N LYS A 45 9.55 -7.95 -2.33
CA LYS A 45 10.91 -8.41 -2.66
C LYS A 45 11.97 -7.33 -2.37
N LEU A 46 11.67 -6.07 -2.72
CA LEU A 46 12.57 -4.97 -2.42
C LEU A 46 12.69 -4.71 -0.92
N GLN A 47 11.59 -4.84 -0.18
CA GLN A 47 11.62 -4.70 1.28
C GLN A 47 12.53 -5.73 1.95
N ILE A 48 12.49 -6.98 1.50
CA ILE A 48 13.38 -8.05 2.02
C ILE A 48 14.84 -7.67 1.75
N LYS A 49 15.18 -7.27 0.50
CA LYS A 49 16.55 -6.84 0.15
C LYS A 49 17.03 -5.64 0.97
N ILE A 50 16.15 -4.69 1.26
CA ILE A 50 16.47 -3.55 2.13
C ILE A 50 16.78 -4.03 3.55
N GLN A 51 16.01 -4.98 4.08
CA GLN A 51 16.26 -5.54 5.42
C GLN A 51 17.59 -6.31 5.48
N GLU A 52 17.94 -7.05 4.43
CA GLU A 52 19.24 -7.74 4.32
C GLU A 52 20.40 -6.73 4.28
N ALA A 53 20.30 -5.69 3.44
CA ALA A 53 21.30 -4.63 3.36
C ALA A 53 21.41 -3.82 4.67
N GLU A 54 20.29 -3.55 5.34
CA GLU A 54 20.24 -2.92 6.66
C GLU A 54 20.94 -3.78 7.72
N SER A 55 20.70 -5.09 7.71
CA SER A 55 21.34 -6.03 8.63
C SER A 55 22.86 -6.06 8.42
N ALA A 56 23.30 -6.12 7.17
CA ALA A 56 24.74 -6.11 6.85
C ALA A 56 25.42 -4.81 7.28
N TYR A 57 24.77 -3.66 7.02
CA TYR A 57 25.26 -2.35 7.44
C TYR A 57 25.38 -2.25 8.97
N ARG A 58 24.33 -2.65 9.70
CA ARG A 58 24.32 -2.59 11.18
C ARG A 58 25.31 -3.56 11.80
N SER A 59 25.44 -4.77 11.25
CA SER A 59 26.38 -5.77 11.72
C SER A 59 27.82 -5.26 11.59
N PHE A 60 28.20 -4.75 10.44
CA PHE A 60 29.54 -4.21 10.21
C PHE A 60 29.84 -2.97 11.09
N MET A 61 28.83 -2.09 11.24
CA MET A 61 28.98 -0.91 12.11
C MET A 61 29.17 -1.33 13.58
N HIS A 62 28.39 -2.30 14.05
CA HIS A 62 28.50 -2.83 15.41
C HIS A 62 29.86 -3.50 15.66
N GLU A 63 30.32 -4.33 14.71
CA GLU A 63 31.63 -4.96 14.74
C GLU A 63 32.77 -3.94 14.78
N SER A 64 32.68 -2.89 13.95
CA SER A 64 33.69 -1.83 13.91
C SER A 64 33.75 -1.04 15.22
N ILE A 65 32.63 -0.81 15.87
CA ILE A 65 32.56 -0.11 17.17
C ILE A 65 33.09 -1.03 18.30
N GLN A 66 32.69 -2.29 18.30
CA GLN A 66 33.16 -3.23 19.32
C GLN A 66 34.69 -3.42 19.25
N ASN A 67 35.27 -3.42 18.06
CA ASN A 67 36.67 -3.59 17.81
C ASN A 67 37.41 -2.26 17.54
N ILE A 68 36.93 -1.15 18.07
CA ILE A 68 37.47 0.18 17.79
C ILE A 68 38.95 0.31 18.12
N LEU A 69 39.40 -0.40 19.16
CA LEU A 69 40.82 -0.44 19.57
C LEU A 69 41.66 -1.06 18.45
N VAL A 70 41.19 -2.17 17.86
CA VAL A 70 41.89 -2.84 16.74
C VAL A 70 41.96 -1.92 15.52
N VAL A 71 40.82 -1.30 15.18
CA VAL A 71 40.73 -0.34 14.06
C VAL A 71 41.78 0.78 14.24
N LYS A 72 41.90 1.32 15.46
CA LYS A 72 42.85 2.38 15.80
C LYS A 72 44.30 1.89 15.79
N THR A 73 44.58 0.71 16.37
CA THR A 73 45.94 0.18 16.47
C THR A 73 46.53 -0.15 15.09
N PHE A 74 45.71 -0.63 14.16
CA PHE A 74 46.13 -0.99 12.81
C PHE A 74 45.94 0.17 11.80
N CYS A 75 45.47 1.34 12.25
CA CYS A 75 45.22 2.53 11.39
C CYS A 75 44.36 2.23 10.17
N ILE A 76 43.30 1.40 10.32
CA ILE A 76 42.40 0.97 9.25
C ILE A 76 41.08 1.76 9.21
N GLU A 77 41.03 2.94 9.84
CA GLU A 77 39.80 3.78 9.90
C GLU A 77 39.28 4.14 8.51
N GLU A 78 40.16 4.51 7.61
CA GLU A 78 39.77 4.91 6.26
C GLU A 78 39.13 3.74 5.49
N SER A 79 39.69 2.53 5.62
CA SER A 79 39.14 1.33 5.01
C SER A 79 37.78 0.98 5.59
N SER A 80 37.65 1.06 6.93
CA SER A 80 36.38 0.80 7.63
C SER A 80 35.30 1.81 7.22
N THR A 81 35.66 3.10 7.11
CA THR A 81 34.74 4.15 6.67
C THR A 81 34.27 3.92 5.24
N LYS A 82 35.21 3.64 4.31
CA LYS A 82 34.85 3.31 2.91
C LYS A 82 33.90 2.11 2.83
N LYS A 83 34.10 1.10 3.66
CA LYS A 83 33.20 -0.07 3.69
C LYS A 83 31.81 0.29 4.22
N ILE A 84 31.73 1.11 5.27
CA ILE A 84 30.46 1.63 5.80
C ILE A 84 29.71 2.43 4.72
N GLU A 85 30.41 3.33 4.04
CA GLU A 85 29.83 4.14 2.95
C GLU A 85 29.32 3.27 1.79
N SER A 86 30.07 2.25 1.39
CA SER A 86 29.65 1.29 0.37
C SER A 86 28.36 0.60 0.76
N LEU A 87 28.28 0.02 1.98
CA LEU A 87 27.09 -0.66 2.48
C LEU A 87 25.89 0.30 2.60
N GLN A 88 26.14 1.54 3.01
CA GLN A 88 25.12 2.55 3.08
C GLN A 88 24.59 2.94 1.70
N ASN A 89 25.48 3.09 0.71
CA ASN A 89 25.10 3.43 -0.66
C ASN A 89 24.27 2.32 -1.31
N ASP A 90 24.62 1.05 -1.11
CA ASP A 90 23.87 -0.11 -1.56
C ASP A 90 22.45 -0.11 -0.96
N ARG A 91 22.35 0.13 0.35
CA ARG A 91 21.08 0.25 1.06
C ARG A 91 20.24 1.42 0.51
N LEU A 92 20.84 2.60 0.35
CA LEU A 92 20.16 3.78 -0.17
C LEU A 92 19.66 3.56 -1.60
N GLY A 93 20.45 2.91 -2.45
CA GLY A 93 20.05 2.54 -3.82
C GLY A 93 18.78 1.67 -3.83
N LEU A 94 18.69 0.69 -2.93
CA LEU A 94 17.50 -0.16 -2.78
C LEU A 94 16.29 0.63 -2.26
N ILE A 95 16.49 1.53 -1.30
CA ILE A 95 15.43 2.39 -0.75
C ILE A 95 14.88 3.32 -1.83
N LEU A 96 15.76 3.98 -2.60
CA LEU A 96 15.36 4.85 -3.71
C LEU A 96 14.59 4.08 -4.78
N LYS A 97 15.05 2.88 -5.14
CA LYS A 97 14.35 2.00 -6.08
C LYS A 97 12.95 1.63 -5.58
N LYS A 98 12.83 1.26 -4.29
CA LYS A 98 11.53 0.97 -3.67
C LYS A 98 10.64 2.20 -3.67
N SER A 99 11.17 3.38 -3.32
CA SER A 99 10.43 4.63 -3.28
C SER A 99 9.87 5.02 -4.66
N ARG A 100 10.67 4.90 -5.73
CA ARG A 100 10.22 5.14 -7.11
C ARG A 100 9.08 4.19 -7.51
N ILE A 101 9.23 2.88 -7.26
CA ILE A 101 8.19 1.90 -7.58
C ILE A 101 6.94 2.15 -6.73
N SER A 102 7.09 2.51 -5.46
CA SER A 102 5.97 2.87 -4.59
C SER A 102 5.22 4.12 -5.09
N ALA A 103 5.94 5.14 -5.55
CA ALA A 103 5.33 6.33 -6.14
C ALA A 103 4.55 6.01 -7.41
N ILE A 104 5.11 5.21 -8.32
CA ILE A 104 4.41 4.77 -9.55
C ILE A 104 3.18 3.95 -9.19
N SER A 105 3.28 3.04 -8.22
CA SER A 105 2.14 2.25 -7.73
C SER A 105 1.05 3.15 -7.17
N SER A 106 1.40 4.15 -6.37
CA SER A 106 0.44 5.12 -5.80
C SER A 106 -0.24 5.96 -6.89
N LEU A 107 0.50 6.42 -7.88
CA LEU A 107 -0.05 7.14 -9.03
C LEU A 107 -1.02 6.27 -9.83
N THR A 108 -0.66 5.01 -10.09
CA THR A 108 -1.54 4.06 -10.81
C THR A 108 -2.85 3.83 -10.05
N MET A 109 -2.76 3.70 -8.72
CA MET A 109 -3.94 3.55 -7.86
C MET A 109 -4.82 4.80 -7.87
N SER A 110 -4.21 5.99 -7.74
CA SER A 110 -4.92 7.27 -7.79
C SER A 110 -5.59 7.48 -9.15
N PHE A 111 -4.90 7.15 -10.24
CA PHE A 111 -5.45 7.23 -11.58
C PHE A 111 -6.67 6.30 -11.75
N SER A 112 -6.58 5.07 -11.28
CA SER A 112 -7.70 4.12 -11.30
C SER A 112 -8.91 4.66 -10.52
N TYR A 113 -8.68 5.30 -9.36
CA TYR A 113 -9.73 5.96 -8.59
C TYR A 113 -10.41 7.08 -9.40
N TRP A 114 -9.63 7.96 -10.00
CA TRP A 114 -10.17 9.09 -10.78
C TRP A 114 -10.91 8.64 -12.02
N VAL A 115 -10.40 7.64 -12.74
CA VAL A 115 -11.11 7.05 -13.89
C VAL A 115 -12.49 6.52 -13.46
N GLY A 116 -12.54 5.78 -12.36
CA GLY A 116 -13.79 5.27 -11.80
C GLY A 116 -14.76 6.39 -11.42
N TYR A 117 -14.25 7.43 -10.78
CA TYR A 117 -15.05 8.59 -10.39
C TYR A 117 -15.61 9.34 -11.62
N PHE A 118 -14.80 9.58 -12.65
CA PHE A 118 -15.25 10.24 -13.89
C PHE A 118 -16.24 9.38 -14.68
N CYS A 119 -16.09 8.07 -14.72
CA CYS A 119 -17.08 7.17 -15.31
C CYS A 119 -18.42 7.28 -14.57
N ALA A 120 -18.41 7.26 -13.25
CA ALA A 120 -19.60 7.42 -12.43
C ALA A 120 -20.24 8.82 -12.64
N PHE A 121 -19.42 9.87 -12.70
CA PHE A 121 -19.89 11.24 -12.99
C PHE A 121 -20.58 11.30 -14.35
N GLY A 122 -19.98 10.75 -15.41
CA GLY A 122 -20.55 10.73 -16.75
C GLY A 122 -21.88 10.00 -16.82
N LEU A 123 -21.95 8.82 -16.19
CA LEU A 123 -23.21 8.05 -16.13
C LEU A 123 -24.30 8.80 -15.34
N GLY A 124 -23.95 9.40 -14.21
CA GLY A 124 -24.88 10.19 -13.41
C GLY A 124 -25.37 11.46 -14.13
N ALA A 125 -24.48 12.15 -14.85
CA ALA A 125 -24.85 13.33 -15.67
C ALA A 125 -25.78 12.97 -16.84
N LEU A 126 -25.55 11.84 -17.50
CA LEU A 126 -26.44 11.33 -18.53
C LEU A 126 -27.85 11.04 -17.96
N ARG A 127 -27.94 10.42 -16.80
CA ARG A 127 -29.23 10.17 -16.13
C ARG A 127 -29.94 11.47 -15.72
N LEU A 128 -29.16 12.45 -15.25
CA LEU A 128 -29.71 13.78 -14.93
C LEU A 128 -30.25 14.48 -16.18
N SER A 129 -29.53 14.44 -17.31
CA SER A 129 -29.97 15.06 -18.58
C SER A 129 -31.21 14.40 -19.17
N GLN A 130 -31.41 13.12 -18.91
CA GLN A 130 -32.62 12.37 -19.33
C GLN A 130 -33.82 12.58 -18.41
N GLY A 131 -33.66 13.38 -17.34
CA GLY A 131 -34.73 13.62 -16.36
C GLY A 131 -35.02 12.41 -15.45
N ALA A 132 -34.21 11.35 -15.54
CA ALA A 132 -34.35 10.14 -14.74
C ALA A 132 -33.83 10.28 -13.30
N ALA A 133 -33.05 11.34 -13.02
CA ALA A 133 -32.51 11.63 -11.70
C ALA A 133 -32.63 13.13 -11.39
N THR A 134 -32.73 13.48 -10.11
CA THR A 134 -32.68 14.88 -9.64
C THR A 134 -31.22 15.27 -9.35
N PHE A 135 -30.97 16.58 -9.30
CA PHE A 135 -29.62 17.09 -8.91
C PHE A 135 -29.20 16.60 -7.51
N GLY A 136 -30.15 16.49 -6.56
CA GLY A 136 -29.92 15.94 -5.24
C GLY A 136 -29.51 14.47 -5.28
N THR A 137 -30.18 13.64 -6.09
CA THR A 137 -29.83 12.23 -6.30
C THR A 137 -28.45 12.07 -6.93
N PHE A 138 -28.10 12.94 -7.89
CA PHE A 138 -26.80 12.94 -8.54
C PHE A 138 -25.65 13.26 -7.58
N THR A 139 -25.80 14.29 -6.74
CA THR A 139 -24.78 14.65 -5.75
C THR A 139 -24.64 13.58 -4.67
N ALA A 140 -25.73 13.02 -4.18
CA ALA A 140 -25.72 11.90 -3.23
C ALA A 140 -25.01 10.67 -3.83
N PHE A 141 -25.26 10.37 -5.10
CA PHE A 141 -24.60 9.28 -5.82
C PHE A 141 -23.08 9.47 -5.88
N LEU A 142 -22.58 10.66 -6.25
CA LEU A 142 -21.14 10.93 -6.29
C LEU A 142 -20.47 10.76 -4.93
N GLN A 143 -21.12 11.16 -3.85
CA GLN A 143 -20.63 10.95 -2.49
C GLN A 143 -20.56 9.45 -2.14
N LEU A 144 -21.60 8.68 -2.51
CA LEU A 144 -21.63 7.24 -2.24
C LEU A 144 -20.60 6.47 -3.07
N VAL A 145 -20.31 6.88 -4.30
CA VAL A 145 -19.20 6.33 -5.12
C VAL A 145 -17.87 6.50 -4.39
N GLY A 146 -17.59 7.69 -3.84
CA GLY A 146 -16.40 7.94 -3.04
C GLY A 146 -16.34 7.05 -1.79
N GLN A 147 -17.47 6.83 -1.13
CA GLN A 147 -17.56 5.95 0.05
C GLN A 147 -17.37 4.47 -0.28
N VAL A 148 -17.70 4.02 -1.48
CA VAL A 148 -17.44 2.65 -1.94
C VAL A 148 -15.96 2.48 -2.33
N GLN A 149 -15.39 3.41 -3.08
CA GLN A 149 -14.00 3.30 -3.56
C GLN A 149 -12.96 3.46 -2.44
N GLY A 150 -13.23 4.31 -1.44
CA GLY A 150 -12.33 4.55 -0.31
C GLY A 150 -11.91 3.29 0.44
N PRO A 151 -12.84 2.45 0.91
CA PRO A 151 -12.52 1.18 1.58
C PRO A 151 -11.70 0.21 0.74
N PHE A 152 -11.93 0.11 -0.57
CA PHE A 152 -11.12 -0.76 -1.44
C PHE A 152 -9.67 -0.29 -1.51
N THR A 153 -9.46 1.01 -1.64
CA THR A 153 -8.12 1.60 -1.61
C THR A 153 -7.44 1.38 -0.26
N ALA A 154 -8.14 1.59 0.84
CA ALA A 154 -7.63 1.35 2.19
C ALA A 154 -7.28 -0.13 2.43
N LEU A 155 -8.11 -1.07 1.97
CA LEU A 155 -7.81 -2.50 2.02
C LEU A 155 -6.55 -2.85 1.23
N ALA A 156 -6.39 -2.29 0.02
CA ALA A 156 -5.21 -2.52 -0.80
C ALA A 156 -3.91 -2.10 -0.08
N TYR A 157 -3.92 -0.99 0.66
CA TYR A 157 -2.78 -0.55 1.46
C TYR A 157 -2.59 -1.35 2.77
N SER A 158 -3.66 -1.84 3.37
CA SER A 158 -3.61 -2.57 4.66
C SER A 158 -3.22 -4.03 4.50
N LEU A 159 -3.43 -4.65 3.34
CA LEU A 159 -3.13 -6.07 3.10
C LEU A 159 -1.69 -6.48 3.47
N PRO A 160 -0.63 -5.74 3.09
CA PRO A 160 0.73 -6.09 3.48
C PRO A 160 0.96 -6.04 5.00
N GLN A 161 0.31 -5.11 5.69
CA GLN A 161 0.41 -4.95 7.16
C GLN A 161 -0.29 -6.10 7.89
N ILE A 162 -1.45 -6.52 7.40
CA ILE A 162 -2.20 -7.66 7.95
C ILE A 162 -1.39 -8.95 7.79
N ILE A 163 -0.78 -9.17 6.62
CA ILE A 163 0.08 -10.33 6.37
C ILE A 163 1.30 -10.33 7.31
N ALA A 164 1.95 -9.19 7.50
CA ALA A 164 3.09 -9.06 8.42
C ALA A 164 2.68 -9.32 9.87
N ALA A 165 1.55 -8.78 10.31
CA ALA A 165 1.01 -9.01 11.65
C ALA A 165 0.63 -10.48 11.88
N SER A 166 -0.01 -11.13 10.91
CA SER A 166 -0.36 -12.55 11.00
C SER A 166 0.86 -13.47 11.06
N ALA A 167 1.93 -13.16 10.33
CA ALA A 167 3.19 -13.89 10.38
C ALA A 167 3.87 -13.76 11.76
N SER A 168 3.84 -12.56 12.35
CA SER A 168 4.37 -12.31 13.69
C SER A 168 3.58 -13.04 14.77
N ALA A 169 2.25 -13.03 14.66
CA ALA A 169 1.38 -13.80 15.57
C ALA A 169 1.59 -15.32 15.45
N GLY A 170 1.85 -15.83 14.24
CA GLY A 170 2.21 -17.23 14.02
C GLY A 170 3.48 -17.64 14.76
N ARG A 171 4.54 -16.82 14.71
CA ARG A 171 5.79 -17.07 15.45
C ARG A 171 5.63 -17.04 16.97
N LEU A 172 4.80 -16.12 17.49
CA LEU A 172 4.47 -16.11 18.92
C LEU A 172 3.76 -17.39 19.36
N LYS A 173 2.83 -17.89 18.54
CA LYS A 173 2.12 -19.14 18.83
C LYS A 173 3.01 -20.38 18.75
N GLU A 174 4.05 -20.36 17.91
CA GLU A 174 5.07 -21.42 17.87
C GLU A 174 5.94 -21.41 19.15
N LEU A 175 6.32 -20.23 19.63
CA LEU A 175 7.07 -20.08 20.89
C LEU A 175 6.24 -20.51 22.11
N GLU A 176 4.94 -20.26 22.10
CA GLU A 176 4.03 -20.70 23.18
C GLU A 176 3.88 -22.24 23.24
N LYS A 177 3.98 -22.92 22.10
CA LYS A 177 3.91 -24.39 22.03
C LYS A 177 5.22 -25.09 22.46
N LEU A 178 6.31 -24.36 22.59
CA LEU A 178 7.61 -24.88 23.05
C LEU A 178 7.79 -24.79 24.56
N LYS A 179 6.78 -24.31 25.27
CA LYS A 179 6.66 -24.29 26.72
C LYS A 179 5.72 -25.41 27.19
#